data_09f507d25a6d93e0d2f1116e2058398c
#
_entry.id   09f507d25a6d93e0d2f1116e2058398c
#
_cell.length_a   1.000
_cell.length_b   1.000
_cell.length_c   1.000
_cell.angle_alpha   90.00
_cell.angle_beta   90.00
_cell.angle_gamma   90.00
#
_symmetry.space_group_name_H-M   'P 1'
#
loop_
_entity.id
_entity.type
_entity.pdbx_description
1 polymer ?
#
loop_
_entity_poly.entity_id
_entity_poly.type
_entity_poly.pdbx_seq_one_letter_code
_entity_poly.pdbx_strand_id
1 'polypeptide(L)'
;MNKRASGVLMHITSLPGDYGIGSFGQAAYDFVDFLKETKQTYWQILPLTTTSYGDSPYQSFSAVAGNTHFIDLDFLIRDKFLTKADVKDADFGSDPEFIDYAKVYEARRPILEKAVKAILADKKETKRFEAFKTKNANWLADYADFMAIKEHFDNKALQDWDDKKAVKRDEATLEKLRKELADVITYHQVVQYLFFSQWAELKAYANKNGIQIIGDMPIYISADSVEVWTQPHLFKLDAECKPRYIAGVPPDNFSATGQLWGNPIYAWDKHKAENYAWWVFRIQESFKLYDYLRIDHFKGFSDFWEIPGGDETAENGEWFPGPGYDLFKVVKEELGDLKIIAEDLGNIDDKTRKLLADCGYPGMKIVQFGFYDTTGNSIDIPHVYTQHSVAYTGTHDNEVINGWYDNLTQEQRDYTDAYINRRQGEPITRALLRTLFATVSNTAIATMQDILDKPENSRTNFPNTVGENWKWRMLPGEITVDKKEFLTDITERYNRGNN
;
A
#
# COMPACT_ATOMS: atom_id res chain seq x y z
N MET A 1 -7.51 14.03 -12.11
CA MET A 1 -7.42 13.05 -13.22
C MET A 1 -8.38 13.42 -14.34
N ASN A 2 -8.11 14.54 -15.05
CA ASN A 2 -9.02 15.05 -16.07
C ASN A 2 -8.59 14.75 -17.52
N LYS A 3 -7.44 14.12 -17.72
CA LYS A 3 -6.94 13.65 -19.02
C LYS A 3 -6.98 12.14 -19.10
N ARG A 4 -7.16 11.61 -20.32
CA ARG A 4 -6.95 10.17 -20.54
C ARG A 4 -5.48 9.84 -20.28
N ALA A 5 -5.27 8.86 -19.44
CA ALA A 5 -3.92 8.39 -19.07
C ALA A 5 -3.95 6.91 -18.71
N SER A 6 -2.77 6.31 -18.67
CA SER A 6 -2.60 4.94 -18.19
C SER A 6 -1.43 4.81 -17.22
N GLY A 7 -1.39 3.70 -16.53
CA GLY A 7 -0.33 3.35 -15.60
C GLY A 7 -0.28 1.87 -15.30
N VAL A 8 0.70 1.52 -14.49
CA VAL A 8 0.94 0.14 -14.07
C VAL A 8 0.95 0.07 -12.54
N LEU A 9 0.23 -0.92 -11.99
CA LEU A 9 0.31 -1.30 -10.59
C LEU A 9 1.42 -2.34 -10.42
N MET A 10 2.45 -1.96 -9.66
CA MET A 10 3.59 -2.81 -9.33
C MET A 10 4.17 -2.36 -8.00
N HIS A 11 4.05 -3.16 -6.96
CA HIS A 11 4.60 -2.78 -5.66
C HIS A 11 6.13 -2.92 -5.65
N ILE A 12 6.78 -2.15 -4.76
CA ILE A 12 8.24 -2.16 -4.63
C ILE A 12 8.77 -3.56 -4.30
N THR A 13 8.11 -4.31 -3.39
CA THR A 13 8.49 -5.68 -3.03
C THR A 13 8.59 -6.61 -4.23
N SER A 14 7.75 -6.37 -5.25
CA SER A 14 7.63 -7.22 -6.44
C SER A 14 8.65 -6.91 -7.53
N LEU A 15 9.51 -5.91 -7.35
CA LEU A 15 10.63 -5.62 -8.26
C LEU A 15 11.72 -6.70 -8.13
N PRO A 16 12.49 -6.98 -9.22
CA PRO A 16 13.64 -7.88 -9.13
C PRO A 16 14.72 -7.34 -8.19
N GLY A 17 15.52 -8.23 -7.61
CA GLY A 17 16.65 -7.82 -6.77
C GLY A 17 17.33 -9.01 -6.10
N ASP A 18 18.62 -8.86 -5.79
CA ASP A 18 19.48 -9.93 -5.27
C ASP A 18 19.32 -10.15 -3.75
N TYR A 19 18.61 -9.25 -3.05
CA TYR A 19 18.49 -9.25 -1.60
C TYR A 19 17.14 -9.75 -1.09
N GLY A 20 16.54 -10.70 -1.79
CA GLY A 20 15.32 -11.43 -1.39
C GLY A 20 14.01 -10.64 -1.49
N ILE A 21 14.06 -9.32 -1.72
CA ILE A 21 12.90 -8.43 -1.83
C ILE A 21 13.23 -7.29 -2.78
N GLY A 22 12.23 -6.73 -3.45
CA GLY A 22 12.39 -5.51 -4.24
C GLY A 22 12.72 -4.30 -3.36
N SER A 23 13.50 -3.36 -3.90
CA SER A 23 14.03 -2.19 -3.18
C SER A 23 14.00 -0.92 -4.03
N PHE A 24 14.42 0.20 -3.46
CA PHE A 24 14.59 1.48 -4.17
C PHE A 24 15.87 1.53 -5.03
N GLY A 25 16.40 0.35 -5.40
CA GLY A 25 17.62 0.21 -6.18
C GLY A 25 17.41 0.30 -7.69
N GLN A 26 18.41 -0.15 -8.44
CA GLN A 26 18.47 -0.02 -9.90
C GLN A 26 17.22 -0.54 -10.61
N ALA A 27 16.65 -1.67 -10.15
CA ALA A 27 15.43 -2.24 -10.74
C ALA A 27 14.21 -1.29 -10.66
N ALA A 28 14.13 -0.44 -9.63
CA ALA A 28 13.09 0.58 -9.53
C ALA A 28 13.30 1.71 -10.55
N TYR A 29 14.53 2.11 -10.80
CA TYR A 29 14.87 3.09 -11.85
C TYR A 29 14.62 2.52 -13.24
N ASP A 30 15.01 1.27 -13.49
CA ASP A 30 14.73 0.58 -14.75
C ASP A 30 13.22 0.43 -15.00
N PHE A 31 12.44 0.24 -13.95
CA PHE A 31 10.99 0.22 -14.04
C PHE A 31 10.39 1.59 -14.41
N VAL A 32 10.93 2.68 -13.88
CA VAL A 32 10.56 4.04 -14.33
C VAL A 32 10.90 4.23 -15.81
N ASP A 33 12.04 3.75 -16.27
CA ASP A 33 12.43 3.83 -17.66
C ASP A 33 11.50 3.00 -18.57
N PHE A 34 11.10 1.81 -18.13
CA PHE A 34 10.08 0.99 -18.81
C PHE A 34 8.74 1.74 -18.92
N LEU A 35 8.27 2.36 -17.86
CA LEU A 35 7.02 3.14 -17.88
C LEU A 35 7.12 4.31 -18.85
N LYS A 36 8.24 5.01 -18.88
CA LYS A 36 8.49 6.10 -19.83
C LYS A 36 8.53 5.59 -21.29
N GLU A 37 9.28 4.52 -21.57
CA GLU A 37 9.37 3.91 -22.90
C GLU A 37 8.00 3.50 -23.44
N THR A 38 7.14 2.95 -22.57
CA THR A 38 5.77 2.52 -22.90
C THR A 38 4.72 3.63 -22.75
N LYS A 39 5.17 4.89 -22.58
CA LYS A 39 4.35 6.11 -22.53
C LYS A 39 3.31 6.13 -21.40
N GLN A 40 3.58 5.41 -20.31
CA GLN A 40 2.72 5.45 -19.14
C GLN A 40 2.85 6.78 -18.41
N THR A 41 1.81 7.16 -17.66
CA THR A 41 1.77 8.36 -16.82
C THR A 41 1.93 8.00 -15.35
N TYR A 42 1.40 6.85 -14.94
CA TYR A 42 1.31 6.48 -13.53
C TYR A 42 2.06 5.19 -13.20
N TRP A 43 2.73 5.23 -12.06
CA TRP A 43 3.16 4.05 -11.32
C TRP A 43 2.34 3.96 -10.04
N GLN A 44 1.47 2.97 -9.94
CA GLN A 44 0.72 2.71 -8.71
C GLN A 44 1.46 1.69 -7.86
N ILE A 45 1.58 1.99 -6.57
CA ILE A 45 2.21 1.16 -5.56
C ILE A 45 1.27 0.97 -4.37
N LEU A 46 1.52 -0.06 -3.57
CA LEU A 46 0.84 -0.29 -2.30
C LEU A 46 1.48 0.56 -1.19
N PRO A 47 0.94 0.56 0.04
CA PRO A 47 1.50 1.37 1.13
C PRO A 47 2.99 1.11 1.33
N LEU A 48 3.76 2.18 1.45
CA LEU A 48 5.21 2.13 1.71
C LEU A 48 5.56 2.06 3.20
N THR A 49 4.55 2.02 4.07
CA THR A 49 4.73 1.97 5.52
C THR A 49 5.27 0.63 5.99
N THR A 50 5.76 0.59 7.23
CA THR A 50 6.25 -0.65 7.85
C THR A 50 5.18 -1.74 7.83
N THR A 51 5.61 -3.00 7.75
CA THR A 51 4.69 -4.15 7.82
C THR A 51 4.73 -4.79 9.20
N SER A 52 3.60 -5.35 9.63
CA SER A 52 3.48 -6.09 10.89
C SER A 52 2.95 -7.51 10.64
N TYR A 53 1.78 -7.84 11.12
CA TYR A 53 1.20 -9.18 11.01
C TYR A 53 0.99 -9.61 9.56
N GLY A 54 1.48 -10.80 9.21
CA GLY A 54 1.30 -11.42 7.90
C GLY A 54 1.98 -10.70 6.74
N ASP A 55 3.00 -9.87 7.04
CA ASP A 55 3.78 -9.11 6.06
C ASP A 55 2.93 -8.14 5.20
N SER A 56 1.70 -7.90 5.63
CA SER A 56 0.73 -7.06 4.91
C SER A 56 1.13 -5.58 4.98
N PRO A 57 1.20 -4.88 3.84
CA PRO A 57 1.40 -3.43 3.83
C PRO A 57 0.21 -2.65 4.40
N TYR A 58 -0.95 -3.30 4.59
CA TYR A 58 -2.14 -2.72 5.21
C TYR A 58 -2.19 -2.91 6.73
N GLN A 59 -1.24 -3.66 7.30
CA GLN A 59 -1.02 -3.78 8.74
C GLN A 59 0.36 -3.19 9.07
N SER A 60 0.39 -2.00 9.65
CA SER A 60 1.64 -1.26 9.87
C SER A 60 1.81 -0.86 11.32
N PHE A 61 3.07 -0.84 11.79
CA PHE A 61 3.44 -0.28 13.08
C PHE A 61 3.33 1.25 13.15
N SER A 62 3.19 1.90 11.98
CA SER A 62 3.04 3.36 11.89
C SER A 62 2.32 3.75 10.60
N ALA A 63 1.47 4.78 10.68
CA ALA A 63 0.84 5.39 9.51
C ALA A 63 1.80 6.24 8.66
N VAL A 64 3.03 6.49 9.13
CA VAL A 64 3.98 7.42 8.51
C VAL A 64 5.34 6.78 8.23
N ALA A 65 5.87 5.97 9.15
CA ALA A 65 7.20 5.40 9.04
C ALA A 65 7.30 4.40 7.89
N GLY A 66 8.38 4.51 7.10
CA GLY A 66 8.60 3.70 5.92
C GLY A 66 9.15 2.30 6.21
N ASN A 67 8.84 1.36 5.34
CA ASN A 67 9.34 -0.02 5.41
C ASN A 67 10.83 -0.07 5.06
N THR A 68 11.66 -0.33 6.04
CA THR A 68 13.13 -0.33 5.92
C THR A 68 13.67 -1.45 5.01
N HIS A 69 12.83 -2.43 4.65
CA HIS A 69 13.21 -3.46 3.68
C HIS A 69 13.30 -2.94 2.24
N PHE A 70 12.77 -1.74 1.96
CA PHE A 70 12.93 -1.07 0.66
C PHE A 70 14.26 -0.32 0.50
N ILE A 71 15.03 -0.15 1.58
CA ILE A 71 16.38 0.44 1.50
C ILE A 71 17.26 -0.45 0.62
N ASP A 72 17.81 0.10 -0.44
CA ASP A 72 18.69 -0.63 -1.35
C ASP A 72 20.10 -0.76 -0.76
N LEU A 73 20.61 -2.00 -0.72
CA LEU A 73 21.93 -2.28 -0.15
C LEU A 73 23.06 -1.95 -1.12
N ASP A 74 22.86 -2.07 -2.43
CA ASP A 74 23.88 -1.68 -3.43
C ASP A 74 24.12 -0.17 -3.43
N PHE A 75 23.08 0.62 -3.18
CA PHE A 75 23.24 2.06 -3.02
C PHE A 75 24.02 2.41 -1.75
N LEU A 76 23.83 1.65 -0.67
CA LEU A 76 24.66 1.81 0.52
C LEU A 76 26.13 1.40 0.29
N ILE A 77 26.35 0.39 -0.57
CA ILE A 77 27.72 -0.01 -0.99
C ILE A 77 28.32 1.08 -1.91
N ARG A 78 27.57 1.58 -2.89
CA ARG A 78 27.98 2.68 -3.76
C ARG A 78 28.42 3.90 -2.95
N ASP A 79 27.65 4.21 -1.93
CA ASP A 79 27.86 5.40 -1.08
C ASP A 79 28.87 5.13 0.07
N LYS A 80 29.48 3.93 0.11
CA LYS A 80 30.53 3.50 1.03
C LYS A 80 30.09 3.35 2.50
N PHE A 81 28.82 3.21 2.76
CA PHE A 81 28.28 2.86 4.08
C PHE A 81 28.26 1.36 4.34
N LEU A 82 28.38 0.55 3.28
CA LEU A 82 28.60 -0.88 3.29
C LEU A 82 29.71 -1.25 2.33
N THR A 83 30.20 -2.50 2.45
CA THR A 83 31.08 -3.16 1.49
C THR A 83 30.37 -4.39 0.90
N LYS A 84 30.84 -4.89 -0.25
CA LYS A 84 30.34 -6.16 -0.80
C LYS A 84 30.51 -7.34 0.15
N ALA A 85 31.52 -7.32 1.03
CA ALA A 85 31.73 -8.35 2.03
C ALA A 85 30.63 -8.37 3.12
N ASP A 86 29.99 -7.23 3.39
CA ASP A 86 28.95 -7.14 4.40
C ASP A 86 27.65 -7.85 4.03
N VAL A 87 27.41 -8.06 2.74
CA VAL A 87 26.20 -8.69 2.19
C VAL A 87 26.43 -10.09 1.63
N LYS A 88 27.72 -10.49 1.40
CA LYS A 88 28.09 -11.66 0.61
C LYS A 88 27.56 -12.98 1.15
N ASP A 89 27.61 -13.14 2.49
CA ASP A 89 27.30 -14.42 3.15
C ASP A 89 25.91 -14.41 3.80
N ALA A 90 25.10 -13.38 3.53
CA ALA A 90 23.75 -13.27 4.06
C ALA A 90 22.76 -14.11 3.23
N ASP A 91 21.87 -14.84 3.90
CA ASP A 91 20.82 -15.66 3.27
C ASP A 91 19.52 -14.87 3.17
N PHE A 92 19.18 -14.43 1.96
CA PHE A 92 17.94 -13.70 1.66
C PHE A 92 16.83 -14.58 1.06
N GLY A 93 16.99 -15.90 1.11
CA GLY A 93 16.14 -16.85 0.40
C GLY A 93 16.71 -17.28 -0.95
N SER A 94 16.28 -18.43 -1.44
CA SER A 94 16.79 -19.03 -2.68
C SER A 94 15.84 -18.89 -3.86
N ASP A 95 14.57 -18.53 -3.61
CA ASP A 95 13.58 -18.37 -4.67
C ASP A 95 13.62 -16.93 -5.21
N PRO A 96 13.96 -16.72 -6.49
CA PRO A 96 14.00 -15.37 -7.06
C PRO A 96 12.60 -14.80 -7.34
N GLU A 97 11.54 -15.65 -7.40
CA GLU A 97 10.18 -15.24 -7.72
C GLU A 97 9.30 -15.07 -6.47
N PHE A 98 9.70 -15.64 -5.32
CA PHE A 98 8.92 -15.51 -4.08
C PHE A 98 9.78 -15.10 -2.90
N ILE A 99 9.27 -14.13 -2.12
CA ILE A 99 9.95 -13.59 -0.95
C ILE A 99 9.89 -14.57 0.21
N ASP A 100 11.03 -14.88 0.81
CA ASP A 100 11.14 -15.50 2.12
C ASP A 100 11.32 -14.39 3.17
N TYR A 101 10.21 -13.90 3.72
CA TYR A 101 10.24 -12.77 4.66
C TYR A 101 11.08 -13.06 5.92
N ALA A 102 11.05 -14.30 6.45
CA ALA A 102 11.83 -14.65 7.61
C ALA A 102 13.33 -14.44 7.36
N LYS A 103 13.83 -14.95 6.23
CA LYS A 103 15.23 -14.75 5.84
C LYS A 103 15.57 -13.30 5.55
N VAL A 104 14.67 -12.57 4.90
CA VAL A 104 14.88 -11.14 4.65
C VAL A 104 15.01 -10.38 5.97
N TYR A 105 14.15 -10.64 6.96
CA TYR A 105 14.22 -9.98 8.27
C TYR A 105 15.51 -10.29 9.01
N GLU A 106 15.88 -11.58 9.09
CA GLU A 106 17.12 -12.02 9.76
C GLU A 106 18.38 -11.45 9.10
N ALA A 107 18.45 -11.48 7.77
CA ALA A 107 19.62 -11.04 7.03
C ALA A 107 19.82 -9.52 7.05
N ARG A 108 18.74 -8.73 6.90
CA ARG A 108 18.86 -7.28 6.71
C ARG A 108 19.23 -6.52 7.97
N ARG A 109 18.74 -6.94 9.14
CA ARG A 109 18.99 -6.22 10.40
C ARG A 109 20.47 -6.01 10.69
N PRO A 110 21.35 -7.04 10.76
CA PRO A 110 22.77 -6.85 11.05
C PRO A 110 23.50 -6.06 9.96
N ILE A 111 23.07 -6.14 8.71
CA ILE A 111 23.64 -5.36 7.60
C ILE A 111 23.33 -3.87 7.78
N LEU A 112 22.06 -3.53 8.05
CA LEU A 112 21.65 -2.14 8.27
C LEU A 112 22.29 -1.54 9.54
N GLU A 113 22.55 -2.32 10.58
CA GLU A 113 23.31 -1.86 11.76
C GLU A 113 24.73 -1.43 11.42
N LYS A 114 25.39 -2.13 10.49
CA LYS A 114 26.72 -1.71 9.99
C LYS A 114 26.63 -0.39 9.22
N ALA A 115 25.62 -0.26 8.35
CA ALA A 115 25.40 0.98 7.62
C ALA A 115 25.11 2.16 8.55
N VAL A 116 24.27 1.96 9.58
CA VAL A 116 23.99 2.97 10.61
C VAL A 116 25.26 3.44 11.31
N LYS A 117 26.13 2.53 11.72
CA LYS A 117 27.42 2.89 12.35
C LYS A 117 28.32 3.70 11.40
N ALA A 118 28.35 3.34 10.12
CA ALA A 118 29.13 4.07 9.13
C ALA A 118 28.57 5.49 8.88
N ILE A 119 27.26 5.65 8.82
CA ILE A 119 26.57 6.94 8.66
C ILE A 119 26.85 7.86 9.86
N LEU A 120 26.75 7.33 11.08
CA LEU A 120 27.00 8.09 12.30
C LEU A 120 28.47 8.51 12.45
N ALA A 121 29.41 7.77 11.84
CA ALA A 121 30.82 8.12 11.78
C ALA A 121 31.13 9.19 10.69
N ASP A 122 30.28 9.36 9.69
CA ASP A 122 30.44 10.35 8.64
C ASP A 122 29.83 11.70 9.05
N LYS A 123 30.68 12.74 9.18
CA LYS A 123 30.25 14.06 9.65
C LYS A 123 29.21 14.73 8.74
N LYS A 124 29.28 14.48 7.42
CA LYS A 124 28.34 15.08 6.45
C LYS A 124 26.98 14.40 6.56
N GLU A 125 26.97 13.08 6.63
CA GLU A 125 25.72 12.31 6.75
C GLU A 125 25.05 12.50 8.12
N THR A 126 25.84 12.55 9.21
CA THR A 126 25.32 12.92 10.53
C THR A 126 24.59 14.28 10.51
N LYS A 127 25.15 15.29 9.82
CA LYS A 127 24.48 16.59 9.69
C LYS A 127 23.16 16.50 8.92
N ARG A 128 23.10 15.69 7.87
CA ARG A 128 21.87 15.44 7.09
C ARG A 128 20.83 14.70 7.92
N PHE A 129 21.28 13.71 8.66
CA PHE A 129 20.43 12.96 9.58
C PHE A 129 19.84 13.87 10.67
N GLU A 130 20.62 14.75 11.29
CA GLU A 130 20.10 15.70 12.29
C GLU A 130 19.07 16.69 11.68
N ALA A 131 19.28 17.12 10.45
CA ALA A 131 18.29 17.92 9.72
C ALA A 131 17.00 17.12 9.45
N PHE A 132 17.10 15.84 9.10
CA PHE A 132 15.95 14.94 8.93
C PHE A 132 15.19 14.77 10.24
N LYS A 133 15.87 14.53 11.36
CA LYS A 133 15.26 14.44 12.69
C LYS A 133 14.46 15.71 13.03
N THR A 134 15.07 16.85 12.81
CA THR A 134 14.42 18.14 13.09
C THR A 134 13.15 18.33 12.23
N LYS A 135 13.23 17.99 10.94
CA LYS A 135 12.10 18.11 10.01
C LYS A 135 10.94 17.17 10.35
N ASN A 136 11.23 16.01 10.95
CA ASN A 136 10.27 14.94 11.24
C ASN A 136 10.04 14.74 12.75
N ALA A 137 10.32 15.77 13.56
CA ALA A 137 10.22 15.70 15.03
C ALA A 137 8.81 15.39 15.53
N ASN A 138 7.79 15.61 14.69
CA ASN A 138 6.38 15.40 15.00
C ASN A 138 5.94 13.91 15.00
N TRP A 139 6.80 12.99 14.54
CA TRP A 139 6.48 11.55 14.51
C TRP A 139 7.69 10.65 14.78
N LEU A 140 8.89 11.04 14.33
CA LEU A 140 10.05 10.15 14.29
C LEU A 140 10.53 9.70 15.67
N ALA A 141 10.47 10.58 16.66
CA ALA A 141 10.90 10.26 18.03
C ALA A 141 9.97 9.19 18.65
N ASP A 142 8.65 9.41 18.60
CA ASP A 142 7.66 8.46 19.13
C ASP A 142 7.73 7.10 18.40
N TYR A 143 7.91 7.11 17.07
CA TYR A 143 8.09 5.88 16.30
C TYR A 143 9.34 5.10 16.72
N ALA A 144 10.47 5.79 16.87
CA ALA A 144 11.73 5.13 17.25
C ALA A 144 11.68 4.60 18.69
N ASP A 145 11.07 5.34 19.61
CA ASP A 145 10.80 4.88 20.99
C ASP A 145 9.91 3.63 20.97
N PHE A 146 8.79 3.67 20.23
CA PHE A 146 7.86 2.54 20.13
C PHE A 146 8.55 1.27 19.62
N MET A 147 9.31 1.37 18.52
CA MET A 147 10.00 0.23 17.93
C MET A 147 11.09 -0.32 18.84
N ALA A 148 11.88 0.53 19.49
CA ALA A 148 12.93 0.11 20.40
C ALA A 148 12.34 -0.57 21.66
N ILE A 149 11.25 -0.04 22.21
CA ILE A 149 10.55 -0.63 23.35
C ILE A 149 9.91 -1.97 22.95
N LYS A 150 9.31 -2.04 21.75
CA LYS A 150 8.75 -3.28 21.21
C LYS A 150 9.83 -4.38 21.10
N GLU A 151 11.01 -4.06 20.55
CA GLU A 151 12.15 -4.99 20.50
C GLU A 151 12.59 -5.43 21.92
N HIS A 152 12.60 -4.51 22.89
CA HIS A 152 12.92 -4.82 24.29
C HIS A 152 11.94 -5.83 24.92
N PHE A 153 10.69 -5.83 24.48
CA PHE A 153 9.65 -6.80 24.86
C PHE A 153 9.50 -7.96 23.87
N ASP A 154 10.60 -8.42 23.26
CA ASP A 154 10.63 -9.57 22.34
C ASP A 154 9.69 -9.45 21.15
N ASN A 155 9.48 -8.25 20.64
CA ASN A 155 8.57 -7.93 19.55
C ASN A 155 7.08 -8.27 19.82
N LYS A 156 6.70 -8.45 21.09
CA LYS A 156 5.30 -8.63 21.46
C LYS A 156 4.45 -7.45 20.99
N ALA A 157 3.16 -7.69 20.75
CA ALA A 157 2.22 -6.60 20.48
C ALA A 157 2.14 -5.63 21.66
N LEU A 158 1.83 -4.36 21.38
CA LEU A 158 1.69 -3.30 22.41
C LEU A 158 0.87 -3.75 23.62
N GLN A 159 -0.24 -4.44 23.38
CA GLN A 159 -1.19 -4.89 24.41
C GLN A 159 -0.60 -5.98 25.32
N ASP A 160 0.42 -6.68 24.83
CA ASP A 160 1.05 -7.83 25.50
C ASP A 160 2.41 -7.48 26.13
N TRP A 161 2.81 -6.20 26.14
CA TRP A 161 4.00 -5.78 26.86
C TRP A 161 3.85 -6.04 28.36
N ASP A 162 4.90 -6.60 28.96
CA ASP A 162 4.87 -7.01 30.37
C ASP A 162 4.81 -5.80 31.32
N ASP A 163 5.44 -4.67 30.94
CA ASP A 163 5.38 -3.42 31.71
C ASP A 163 4.19 -2.55 31.29
N LYS A 164 3.12 -2.60 32.06
CA LYS A 164 1.92 -1.78 31.80
C LYS A 164 2.12 -0.26 31.95
N LYS A 165 3.21 0.19 32.61
CA LYS A 165 3.60 1.60 32.64
C LYS A 165 4.17 2.04 31.30
N ALA A 166 4.94 1.17 30.62
CA ALA A 166 5.41 1.42 29.27
C ALA A 166 4.24 1.51 28.27
N VAL A 167 3.24 0.61 28.38
CA VAL A 167 1.99 0.68 27.58
C VAL A 167 1.28 2.02 27.77
N LYS A 168 1.19 2.51 29.00
CA LYS A 168 0.51 3.77 29.36
C LYS A 168 1.38 5.02 29.20
N ARG A 169 2.58 4.88 28.64
CA ARG A 169 3.53 5.98 28.42
C ARG A 169 3.88 6.74 29.71
N ASP A 170 4.05 6.03 30.86
CA ASP A 170 4.53 6.64 32.09
C ASP A 170 5.89 7.29 31.87
N GLU A 171 6.00 8.60 32.08
CA GLU A 171 7.18 9.38 31.67
C GLU A 171 8.47 8.91 32.35
N ALA A 172 8.42 8.56 33.64
CA ALA A 172 9.59 8.07 34.36
C ALA A 172 10.08 6.71 33.79
N THR A 173 9.13 5.86 33.40
CA THR A 173 9.43 4.56 32.75
C THR A 173 10.01 4.81 31.37
N LEU A 174 9.45 5.72 30.57
CA LEU A 174 9.96 6.06 29.24
C LEU A 174 11.35 6.70 29.29
N GLU A 175 11.62 7.61 30.24
CA GLU A 175 12.96 8.18 30.41
C GLU A 175 14.01 7.13 30.72
N LYS A 176 13.68 6.13 31.54
CA LYS A 176 14.57 5.00 31.82
C LYS A 176 14.82 4.19 30.57
N LEU A 177 13.77 3.76 29.87
CA LEU A 177 13.86 2.96 28.64
C LEU A 177 14.63 3.69 27.53
N ARG A 178 14.39 5.00 27.33
CA ARG A 178 15.12 5.81 26.36
C ARG A 178 16.64 5.83 26.62
N LYS A 179 17.05 5.87 27.90
CA LYS A 179 18.48 5.81 28.26
C LYS A 179 19.07 4.41 28.01
N GLU A 180 18.32 3.37 28.35
CA GLU A 180 18.73 1.98 28.19
C GLU A 180 18.79 1.56 26.72
N LEU A 181 17.86 2.03 25.89
CA LEU A 181 17.68 1.65 24.50
C LEU A 181 18.21 2.70 23.49
N ALA A 182 19.03 3.65 23.92
CA ALA A 182 19.46 4.79 23.11
C ALA A 182 20.05 4.40 21.74
N ASP A 183 20.82 3.32 21.67
CA ASP A 183 21.42 2.83 20.41
C ASP A 183 20.37 2.24 19.48
N VAL A 184 19.38 1.51 20.00
CA VAL A 184 18.27 0.93 19.23
C VAL A 184 17.35 2.03 18.72
N ILE A 185 17.02 3.03 19.55
CA ILE A 185 16.26 4.22 19.13
C ILE A 185 16.98 4.94 17.99
N THR A 186 18.29 5.14 18.12
CA THR A 186 19.10 5.77 17.08
C THR A 186 19.10 4.96 15.79
N TYR A 187 19.19 3.62 15.89
CA TYR A 187 19.08 2.74 14.74
C TYR A 187 17.75 2.99 13.97
N HIS A 188 16.60 2.97 14.67
CA HIS A 188 15.30 3.19 14.05
C HIS A 188 15.18 4.58 13.41
N GLN A 189 15.77 5.61 13.99
CA GLN A 189 15.79 6.95 13.40
C GLN A 189 16.64 7.00 12.12
N VAL A 190 17.83 6.38 12.12
CA VAL A 190 18.75 6.42 10.97
C VAL A 190 18.21 5.58 9.80
N VAL A 191 17.60 4.43 10.04
CA VAL A 191 17.02 3.63 8.93
C VAL A 191 15.80 4.34 8.31
N GLN A 192 15.04 5.12 9.07
CA GLN A 192 14.01 5.99 8.49
C GLN A 192 14.63 7.10 7.63
N TYR A 193 15.72 7.73 8.10
CA TYR A 193 16.47 8.68 7.28
C TYR A 193 16.93 8.07 5.95
N LEU A 194 17.44 6.84 5.95
CA LEU A 194 17.86 6.13 4.74
C LEU A 194 16.69 5.86 3.81
N PHE A 195 15.58 5.34 4.35
CA PHE A 195 14.36 5.09 3.59
C PHE A 195 13.87 6.35 2.86
N PHE A 196 13.66 7.43 3.61
CA PHE A 196 13.13 8.68 3.03
C PHE A 196 14.12 9.33 2.05
N SER A 197 15.43 9.15 2.26
CA SER A 197 16.46 9.67 1.34
C SER A 197 16.41 8.96 0.00
N GLN A 198 16.46 7.62 0.00
CA GLN A 198 16.41 6.83 -1.24
C GLN A 198 15.07 6.98 -1.95
N TRP A 199 13.95 6.99 -1.20
CA TRP A 199 12.63 7.21 -1.79
C TRP A 199 12.51 8.57 -2.47
N ALA A 200 13.00 9.62 -1.83
CA ALA A 200 12.97 10.97 -2.39
C ALA A 200 13.74 11.06 -3.71
N GLU A 201 14.89 10.38 -3.82
CA GLU A 201 15.68 10.30 -5.06
C GLU A 201 14.92 9.55 -6.17
N LEU A 202 14.34 8.38 -5.86
CA LEU A 202 13.56 7.59 -6.81
C LEU A 202 12.31 8.35 -7.28
N LYS A 203 11.55 8.96 -6.36
CA LYS A 203 10.36 9.76 -6.72
C LYS A 203 10.74 10.95 -7.61
N ALA A 204 11.81 11.65 -7.27
CA ALA A 204 12.30 12.76 -8.09
C ALA A 204 12.71 12.29 -9.50
N TYR A 205 13.32 11.10 -9.61
CA TYR A 205 13.65 10.50 -10.90
C TYR A 205 12.39 10.17 -11.70
N ALA A 206 11.39 9.53 -11.08
CA ALA A 206 10.11 9.21 -11.70
C ALA A 206 9.43 10.49 -12.22
N ASN A 207 9.29 11.50 -11.37
CA ASN A 207 8.64 12.77 -11.74
C ASN A 207 9.40 13.50 -12.87
N LYS A 208 10.74 13.50 -12.84
CA LYS A 208 11.58 14.07 -13.91
C LYS A 208 11.34 13.38 -15.27
N ASN A 209 11.01 12.09 -15.26
CA ASN A 209 10.70 11.31 -16.45
C ASN A 209 9.20 11.34 -16.82
N GLY A 210 8.40 12.19 -16.16
CA GLY A 210 6.96 12.36 -16.44
C GLY A 210 6.09 11.29 -15.78
N ILE A 211 6.64 10.44 -14.93
CA ILE A 211 5.90 9.40 -14.20
C ILE A 211 5.47 9.95 -12.84
N GLN A 212 4.18 9.85 -12.53
CA GLN A 212 3.59 10.24 -11.26
C GLN A 212 3.26 9.00 -10.42
N ILE A 213 3.54 9.08 -9.12
CA ILE A 213 3.32 7.97 -8.20
C ILE A 213 1.90 8.04 -7.63
N ILE A 214 1.15 6.96 -7.79
CA ILE A 214 -0.10 6.73 -7.06
C ILE A 214 0.25 5.85 -5.86
N GLY A 215 0.16 6.41 -4.67
CA GLY A 215 0.30 5.65 -3.42
C GLY A 215 -1.03 5.13 -2.92
N ASP A 216 -0.98 4.39 -1.83
CA ASP A 216 -2.12 3.77 -1.20
C ASP A 216 -2.13 4.04 0.31
N MET A 217 -3.30 4.24 0.89
CA MET A 217 -3.47 4.50 2.31
C MET A 217 -4.65 3.67 2.84
N PRO A 218 -4.39 2.66 3.69
CA PRO A 218 -5.44 1.95 4.39
C PRO A 218 -6.28 2.91 5.21
N ILE A 219 -7.61 2.76 5.25
CA ILE A 219 -8.43 3.58 6.16
C ILE A 219 -8.04 3.32 7.60
N TYR A 220 -7.91 2.06 8.01
CA TYR A 220 -7.56 1.69 9.38
C TYR A 220 -6.05 1.57 9.59
N ILE A 221 -5.65 1.49 10.85
CA ILE A 221 -4.28 1.24 11.29
C ILE A 221 -4.25 -0.01 12.17
N SER A 222 -3.06 -0.58 12.38
CA SER A 222 -2.90 -1.73 13.28
C SER A 222 -3.17 -1.36 14.75
N ALA A 223 -3.74 -2.28 15.51
CA ALA A 223 -3.84 -2.16 16.96
C ALA A 223 -2.44 -2.10 17.62
N ASP A 224 -1.46 -2.76 17.01
CA ASP A 224 -0.06 -2.75 17.41
C ASP A 224 0.68 -1.66 16.60
N SER A 225 0.46 -0.40 16.97
CA SER A 225 1.05 0.76 16.27
C SER A 225 1.39 1.90 17.21
N VAL A 226 2.31 2.74 16.75
CA VAL A 226 2.70 3.96 17.46
C VAL A 226 1.52 4.92 17.65
N GLU A 227 0.59 4.97 16.73
CA GLU A 227 -0.61 5.82 16.81
C GLU A 227 -1.52 5.39 17.94
N VAL A 228 -1.77 4.09 18.12
CA VAL A 228 -2.53 3.54 19.24
C VAL A 228 -1.80 3.81 20.57
N TRP A 229 -0.47 3.67 20.58
CA TRP A 229 0.34 3.93 21.77
C TRP A 229 0.38 5.40 22.18
N THR A 230 0.48 6.32 21.21
CA THR A 230 0.63 7.76 21.48
C THR A 230 -0.69 8.50 21.63
N GLN A 231 -1.73 8.05 20.93
CA GLN A 231 -3.04 8.71 20.86
C GLN A 231 -4.20 7.73 21.08
N PRO A 232 -4.20 6.93 22.17
CA PRO A 232 -5.19 5.88 22.38
C PRO A 232 -6.64 6.41 22.46
N HIS A 233 -6.84 7.67 22.82
CA HIS A 233 -8.15 8.31 22.90
C HIS A 233 -8.84 8.49 21.53
N LEU A 234 -8.09 8.39 20.44
CA LEU A 234 -8.65 8.47 19.08
C LEU A 234 -9.27 7.15 18.60
N PHE A 235 -9.18 6.09 19.41
CA PHE A 235 -9.66 4.75 19.07
C PHE A 235 -10.59 4.22 20.17
N LYS A 236 -11.48 3.28 19.81
CA LYS A 236 -12.36 2.61 20.78
C LYS A 236 -11.60 1.48 21.48
N LEU A 237 -10.82 1.81 22.48
CA LEU A 237 -9.97 0.89 23.24
C LEU A 237 -10.48 0.69 24.67
N ASP A 238 -10.02 -0.38 25.34
CA ASP A 238 -10.10 -0.57 26.78
C ASP A 238 -8.91 0.08 27.53
N ALA A 239 -8.84 -0.13 28.83
CA ALA A 239 -7.78 0.43 29.68
C ALA A 239 -6.39 -0.17 29.43
N GLU A 240 -6.30 -1.30 28.79
CA GLU A 240 -5.10 -2.04 28.41
C GLU A 240 -4.71 -1.81 26.94
N CYS A 241 -5.30 -0.80 26.28
CA CYS A 241 -5.13 -0.49 24.86
C CYS A 241 -5.56 -1.61 23.89
N LYS A 242 -6.41 -2.55 24.35
CA LYS A 242 -7.01 -3.55 23.48
C LYS A 242 -8.22 -2.98 22.76
N PRO A 243 -8.42 -3.26 21.46
CA PRO A 243 -9.62 -2.85 20.75
C PRO A 243 -10.89 -3.42 21.40
N ARG A 244 -11.80 -2.53 21.81
CA ARG A 244 -13.14 -2.92 22.26
C ARG A 244 -14.01 -3.33 21.07
N TYR A 245 -13.72 -2.74 19.94
CA TYR A 245 -14.36 -3.00 18.67
C TYR A 245 -13.31 -2.98 17.57
N ILE A 246 -13.50 -3.84 16.60
CA ILE A 246 -12.59 -4.03 15.45
C ILE A 246 -13.32 -3.86 14.13
N ALA A 247 -12.57 -3.46 13.12
CA ALA A 247 -13.05 -3.22 11.78
C ALA A 247 -13.18 -4.50 10.96
N GLY A 248 -14.08 -4.46 10.00
CA GLY A 248 -14.29 -5.51 9.03
C GLY A 248 -15.43 -5.17 8.07
N VAL A 249 -15.98 -6.16 7.43
CA VAL A 249 -17.19 -6.08 6.60
C VAL A 249 -18.12 -7.26 6.90
N PRO A 250 -19.46 -7.07 6.76
CA PRO A 250 -20.42 -8.12 7.04
C PRO A 250 -20.30 -9.29 6.06
N PRO A 251 -20.93 -10.43 6.37
CA PRO A 251 -21.13 -11.51 5.42
C PRO A 251 -21.69 -11.03 4.08
N ASP A 252 -21.12 -11.50 2.99
CA ASP A 252 -21.54 -11.22 1.62
C ASP A 252 -21.38 -12.43 0.70
N ASN A 253 -21.53 -12.24 -0.61
CA ASN A 253 -21.39 -13.33 -1.59
C ASN A 253 -19.93 -13.83 -1.73
N PHE A 254 -18.94 -13.09 -1.23
CA PHE A 254 -17.52 -13.45 -1.28
C PHE A 254 -17.05 -14.12 0.00
N SER A 255 -17.69 -13.81 1.15
CA SER A 255 -17.34 -14.37 2.46
C SER A 255 -18.59 -14.62 3.29
N ALA A 256 -18.90 -15.90 3.54
CA ALA A 256 -20.07 -16.31 4.33
C ALA A 256 -20.05 -15.82 5.80
N THR A 257 -18.86 -15.54 6.35
CA THR A 257 -18.66 -15.02 7.71
C THR A 257 -18.22 -13.56 7.77
N GLY A 258 -18.18 -12.90 6.60
CA GLY A 258 -17.62 -11.57 6.43
C GLY A 258 -16.09 -11.56 6.53
N GLN A 259 -15.51 -10.36 6.62
CA GLN A 259 -14.06 -10.19 6.79
C GLN A 259 -13.78 -9.54 8.13
N LEU A 260 -12.90 -10.13 8.90
CA LEU A 260 -12.44 -9.63 10.19
C LEU A 260 -11.00 -9.11 10.04
N TRP A 261 -10.81 -7.78 10.09
CA TRP A 261 -9.50 -7.18 9.82
C TRP A 261 -8.67 -6.94 11.09
N GLY A 262 -9.31 -6.91 12.27
CA GLY A 262 -8.62 -6.75 13.54
C GLY A 262 -8.14 -5.34 13.89
N ASN A 263 -8.30 -4.37 13.00
CA ASN A 263 -7.91 -2.98 13.21
C ASN A 263 -8.87 -2.32 14.22
N PRO A 264 -8.41 -1.45 15.13
CA PRO A 264 -9.28 -0.72 16.05
C PRO A 264 -10.19 0.28 15.32
N ILE A 265 -11.41 0.41 15.78
CA ILE A 265 -12.36 1.42 15.29
C ILE A 265 -11.97 2.79 15.83
N TYR A 266 -12.08 3.81 14.98
CA TYR A 266 -11.89 5.21 15.36
C TYR A 266 -12.98 5.74 16.30
N ALA A 267 -12.61 6.54 17.29
CA ALA A 267 -13.53 7.33 18.10
C ALA A 267 -13.82 8.66 17.37
N TRP A 268 -14.71 8.62 16.38
CA TRP A 268 -14.97 9.74 15.46
C TRP A 268 -15.43 11.03 16.18
N ASP A 269 -16.07 10.93 17.33
CA ASP A 269 -16.41 12.06 18.19
C ASP A 269 -15.16 12.80 18.69
N LYS A 270 -14.08 12.07 19.04
CA LYS A 270 -12.80 12.64 19.46
C LYS A 270 -12.07 13.27 18.28
N HIS A 271 -12.01 12.57 17.15
CA HIS A 271 -11.45 13.16 15.93
C HIS A 271 -12.15 14.47 15.55
N LYS A 272 -13.49 14.52 15.60
CA LYS A 272 -14.25 15.73 15.32
C LYS A 272 -13.97 16.84 16.33
N ALA A 273 -13.87 16.50 17.62
CA ALA A 273 -13.55 17.47 18.67
C ALA A 273 -12.17 18.11 18.51
N GLU A 274 -11.22 17.40 17.89
CA GLU A 274 -9.85 17.85 17.55
C GLU A 274 -9.77 18.37 16.11
N ASN A 275 -10.89 18.73 15.49
CA ASN A 275 -10.95 19.20 14.10
C ASN A 275 -10.22 18.28 13.13
N TYR A 276 -10.29 16.97 13.34
CA TYR A 276 -9.64 15.95 12.52
C TYR A 276 -8.12 16.13 12.31
N ALA A 277 -7.43 16.78 13.25
CA ALA A 277 -6.02 17.14 13.12
C ALA A 277 -5.12 15.94 12.78
N TRP A 278 -5.39 14.76 13.38
CA TRP A 278 -4.65 13.55 13.07
C TRP A 278 -4.83 13.09 11.61
N TRP A 279 -6.04 13.18 11.07
CA TRP A 279 -6.32 12.82 9.68
C TRP A 279 -5.68 13.80 8.68
N VAL A 280 -5.73 15.11 8.99
CA VAL A 280 -5.03 16.14 8.21
C VAL A 280 -3.53 15.83 8.19
N PHE A 281 -2.94 15.54 9.34
CA PHE A 281 -1.53 15.15 9.45
C PHE A 281 -1.23 13.89 8.61
N ARG A 282 -1.99 12.80 8.77
CA ARG A 282 -1.79 11.55 8.05
C ARG A 282 -1.82 11.72 6.53
N ILE A 283 -2.83 12.44 6.04
CA ILE A 283 -2.97 12.73 4.61
C ILE A 283 -1.81 13.63 4.12
N GLN A 284 -1.43 14.63 4.89
CA GLN A 284 -0.30 15.50 4.56
C GLN A 284 1.01 14.72 4.43
N GLU A 285 1.30 13.82 5.38
CA GLU A 285 2.51 12.97 5.31
C GLU A 285 2.46 12.02 4.10
N SER A 286 1.30 11.45 3.77
CA SER A 286 1.14 10.63 2.57
C SER A 286 1.45 11.40 1.28
N PHE A 287 1.04 12.66 1.15
CA PHE A 287 1.35 13.48 -0.02
C PHE A 287 2.81 13.95 -0.12
N LYS A 288 3.62 13.79 0.93
CA LYS A 288 5.08 13.91 0.82
C LYS A 288 5.67 12.73 0.05
N LEU A 289 5.08 11.54 0.20
CA LEU A 289 5.53 10.31 -0.46
C LEU A 289 4.98 10.19 -1.89
N TYR A 290 3.73 10.58 -2.13
CA TYR A 290 3.01 10.29 -3.35
C TYR A 290 2.56 11.55 -4.10
N ASP A 291 2.23 11.42 -5.38
CA ASP A 291 1.65 12.50 -6.21
C ASP A 291 0.12 12.40 -6.27
N TYR A 292 -0.40 11.17 -6.13
CA TYR A 292 -1.81 10.81 -6.00
C TYR A 292 -1.94 9.82 -4.84
N LEU A 293 -3.09 9.81 -4.19
CA LEU A 293 -3.36 8.92 -3.07
C LEU A 293 -4.65 8.13 -3.32
N ARG A 294 -4.56 6.80 -3.40
CA ARG A 294 -5.71 5.93 -3.27
C ARG A 294 -6.04 5.79 -1.78
N ILE A 295 -7.28 6.01 -1.42
CA ILE A 295 -7.76 5.71 -0.07
C ILE A 295 -8.54 4.41 -0.14
N ASP A 296 -8.02 3.41 0.56
CA ASP A 296 -8.59 2.09 0.68
C ASP A 296 -9.85 2.10 1.52
N HIS A 297 -10.84 1.28 1.16
CA HIS A 297 -12.13 1.14 1.83
C HIS A 297 -12.82 2.46 2.15
N PHE A 298 -12.98 3.32 1.12
CA PHE A 298 -13.54 4.67 1.27
C PHE A 298 -14.97 4.68 1.87
N LYS A 299 -15.74 3.60 1.69
CA LYS A 299 -17.06 3.40 2.31
C LYS A 299 -17.02 3.60 3.81
N GLY A 300 -15.94 3.22 4.51
CA GLY A 300 -15.78 3.35 5.96
C GLY A 300 -15.86 4.79 6.49
N PHE A 301 -15.70 5.81 5.61
CA PHE A 301 -15.95 7.21 5.98
C PHE A 301 -17.43 7.59 5.90
N SER A 302 -18.25 6.85 5.15
CA SER A 302 -19.71 7.01 5.11
C SER A 302 -20.36 6.23 6.25
N ASP A 303 -20.20 4.91 6.20
CA ASP A 303 -20.65 3.98 7.22
C ASP A 303 -19.59 2.88 7.41
N PHE A 304 -19.29 2.50 8.62
CA PHE A 304 -18.32 1.45 8.95
C PHE A 304 -18.97 0.30 9.72
N TRP A 305 -18.45 -0.92 9.50
CA TRP A 305 -18.87 -2.13 10.18
C TRP A 305 -18.05 -2.29 11.47
N GLU A 306 -18.70 -2.25 12.60
CA GLU A 306 -18.09 -2.36 13.93
C GLU A 306 -18.40 -3.73 14.53
N ILE A 307 -17.36 -4.51 14.82
CA ILE A 307 -17.46 -5.87 15.33
C ILE A 307 -16.96 -5.87 16.78
N PRO A 308 -17.63 -6.54 17.75
CA PRO A 308 -17.13 -6.66 19.12
C PRO A 308 -15.70 -7.24 19.14
N GLY A 309 -14.82 -6.65 19.95
CA GLY A 309 -13.46 -7.15 20.13
C GLY A 309 -13.47 -8.55 20.76
N GLY A 310 -12.75 -9.48 20.15
CA GLY A 310 -12.72 -10.88 20.59
C GLY A 310 -13.63 -11.84 19.82
N ASP A 311 -14.47 -11.33 18.91
CA ASP A 311 -15.22 -12.18 17.99
C ASP A 311 -14.27 -12.84 16.96
N GLU A 312 -14.58 -14.07 16.57
CA GLU A 312 -13.80 -14.84 15.58
C GLU A 312 -14.29 -14.63 14.15
N THR A 313 -15.49 -14.07 13.95
CA THR A 313 -16.09 -13.76 12.66
C THR A 313 -16.68 -12.35 12.64
N ALA A 314 -17.03 -11.86 11.44
CA ALA A 314 -17.62 -10.53 11.29
C ALA A 314 -19.16 -10.53 11.39
N GLU A 315 -19.80 -11.66 11.73
CA GLU A 315 -21.26 -11.82 11.68
C GLU A 315 -22.02 -10.97 12.72
N ASN A 316 -21.44 -10.73 13.90
CA ASN A 316 -22.10 -10.02 15.01
C ASN A 316 -21.84 -8.50 14.99
N GLY A 317 -21.37 -7.95 13.89
CA GLY A 317 -21.13 -6.52 13.76
C GLY A 317 -22.41 -5.70 13.56
N GLU A 318 -22.27 -4.38 13.59
CA GLU A 318 -23.31 -3.41 13.28
C GLU A 318 -22.76 -2.24 12.46
N TRP A 319 -23.64 -1.63 11.62
CA TRP A 319 -23.29 -0.43 10.87
C TRP A 319 -23.39 0.83 11.70
N PHE A 320 -22.33 1.63 11.71
CA PHE A 320 -22.30 2.95 12.36
C PHE A 320 -21.93 4.03 11.34
N PRO A 321 -22.44 5.27 11.51
CA PRO A 321 -22.10 6.36 10.63
C PRO A 321 -20.64 6.80 10.83
N GLY A 322 -19.93 6.96 9.71
CA GLY A 322 -18.60 7.57 9.66
C GLY A 322 -18.63 9.10 9.74
N PRO A 323 -17.48 9.76 9.62
CA PRO A 323 -17.37 11.22 9.71
C PRO A 323 -17.98 11.94 8.48
N GLY A 324 -18.20 11.23 7.39
CA GLY A 324 -18.77 11.78 6.16
C GLY A 324 -17.94 12.91 5.56
N TYR A 325 -18.63 13.86 4.94
CA TYR A 325 -17.98 14.99 4.30
C TYR A 325 -17.30 15.97 5.27
N ASP A 326 -17.69 15.98 6.56
CA ASP A 326 -17.09 16.87 7.56
C ASP A 326 -15.57 16.74 7.61
N LEU A 327 -15.06 15.50 7.59
CA LEU A 327 -13.61 15.23 7.55
C LEU A 327 -12.96 15.83 6.29
N PHE A 328 -13.49 15.50 5.11
CA PHE A 328 -12.89 15.91 3.83
C PHE A 328 -13.01 17.41 3.58
N LYS A 329 -14.02 18.05 4.17
CA LYS A 329 -14.14 19.51 4.17
C LYS A 329 -12.95 20.13 4.91
N VAL A 330 -12.64 19.66 6.12
CA VAL A 330 -11.49 20.14 6.91
C VAL A 330 -10.17 19.85 6.18
N VAL A 331 -10.01 18.64 5.64
CA VAL A 331 -8.82 18.29 4.84
C VAL A 331 -8.63 19.25 3.67
N LYS A 332 -9.71 19.60 2.96
CA LYS A 332 -9.66 20.57 1.85
C LYS A 332 -9.35 21.99 2.32
N GLU A 333 -9.89 22.41 3.45
CA GLU A 333 -9.63 23.73 4.05
C GLU A 333 -8.15 23.87 4.48
N GLU A 334 -7.55 22.81 5.04
CA GLU A 334 -6.18 22.83 5.56
C GLU A 334 -5.11 22.54 4.47
N LEU A 335 -5.40 21.65 3.53
CA LEU A 335 -4.41 21.13 2.58
C LEU A 335 -4.69 21.53 1.11
N GLY A 336 -5.84 22.16 0.84
CA GLY A 336 -6.27 22.50 -0.52
C GLY A 336 -6.85 21.32 -1.30
N ASP A 337 -6.93 21.46 -2.63
CA ASP A 337 -7.42 20.41 -3.52
C ASP A 337 -6.36 19.31 -3.70
N LEU A 338 -6.65 18.12 -3.20
CA LEU A 338 -5.79 16.96 -3.24
C LEU A 338 -6.20 15.98 -4.35
N LYS A 339 -5.23 15.25 -4.86
CA LYS A 339 -5.41 14.25 -5.91
C LYS A 339 -5.69 12.88 -5.28
N ILE A 340 -6.93 12.67 -4.85
CA ILE A 340 -7.38 11.45 -4.19
C ILE A 340 -8.18 10.58 -5.15
N ILE A 341 -7.98 9.26 -5.05
CA ILE A 341 -8.81 8.21 -5.66
C ILE A 341 -9.49 7.49 -4.51
N ALA A 342 -10.80 7.35 -4.57
CA ALA A 342 -11.54 6.64 -3.56
C ALA A 342 -11.79 5.19 -4.00
N GLU A 343 -11.44 4.22 -3.17
CA GLU A 343 -11.81 2.85 -3.39
C GLU A 343 -13.28 2.67 -2.96
N ASP A 344 -14.15 2.54 -3.94
CA ASP A 344 -15.60 2.38 -3.82
C ASP A 344 -16.07 1.03 -4.39
N LEU A 345 -15.34 -0.03 -4.12
CA LEU A 345 -15.65 -1.38 -4.56
C LEU A 345 -16.63 -2.09 -3.61
N GLY A 346 -17.28 -3.13 -4.09
CA GLY A 346 -18.23 -3.94 -3.33
C GLY A 346 -19.64 -3.32 -3.26
N ASN A 347 -20.34 -3.56 -2.17
CA ASN A 347 -21.74 -3.10 -2.00
C ASN A 347 -21.80 -1.63 -1.58
N ILE A 348 -21.85 -0.74 -2.55
CA ILE A 348 -21.87 0.71 -2.36
C ILE A 348 -23.31 1.25 -2.36
N ASP A 349 -23.68 1.88 -1.25
CA ASP A 349 -24.97 2.52 -1.04
C ASP A 349 -25.03 3.98 -1.54
N ASP A 350 -26.22 4.59 -1.50
CA ASP A 350 -26.43 5.96 -1.95
C ASP A 350 -25.72 7.00 -1.07
N LYS A 351 -25.49 6.71 0.21
CA LYS A 351 -24.75 7.61 1.10
C LYS A 351 -23.28 7.69 0.69
N THR A 352 -22.67 6.56 0.38
CA THR A 352 -21.29 6.50 -0.09
C THR A 352 -21.16 7.17 -1.46
N ARG A 353 -22.11 6.94 -2.40
CA ARG A 353 -22.13 7.64 -3.69
C ARG A 353 -22.24 9.15 -3.51
N LYS A 354 -23.09 9.60 -2.57
CA LYS A 354 -23.21 11.02 -2.25
C LYS A 354 -21.90 11.58 -1.67
N LEU A 355 -21.26 10.89 -0.74
CA LEU A 355 -19.98 11.31 -0.17
C LEU A 355 -18.90 11.46 -1.27
N LEU A 356 -18.80 10.50 -2.17
CA LEU A 356 -17.90 10.57 -3.34
C LEU A 356 -18.16 11.80 -4.19
N ALA A 357 -19.44 12.07 -4.50
CA ALA A 357 -19.85 13.24 -5.28
C ALA A 357 -19.54 14.56 -4.56
N ASP A 358 -19.80 14.64 -3.26
CA ASP A 358 -19.51 15.82 -2.43
C ASP A 358 -17.99 16.10 -2.37
N CYS A 359 -17.15 15.05 -2.31
CA CYS A 359 -15.69 15.16 -2.33
C CYS A 359 -15.13 15.46 -3.74
N GLY A 360 -15.86 15.07 -4.79
CA GLY A 360 -15.39 15.16 -6.17
C GLY A 360 -14.24 14.20 -6.51
N TYR A 361 -14.12 13.08 -5.80
CA TYR A 361 -13.08 12.07 -6.05
C TYR A 361 -13.54 11.05 -7.10
N PRO A 362 -12.64 10.59 -8.01
CA PRO A 362 -12.95 9.46 -8.87
C PRO A 362 -13.01 8.18 -8.05
N GLY A 363 -14.02 7.35 -8.34
CA GLY A 363 -14.09 5.98 -7.87
C GLY A 363 -13.34 5.01 -8.77
N MET A 364 -13.34 3.73 -8.38
CA MET A 364 -12.66 2.64 -9.07
C MET A 364 -13.64 1.77 -9.85
N LYS A 365 -13.14 1.13 -10.92
CA LYS A 365 -13.87 0.14 -11.73
C LYS A 365 -12.96 -1.04 -12.02
N ILE A 366 -13.42 -2.26 -11.73
CA ILE A 366 -12.67 -3.49 -11.97
C ILE A 366 -13.30 -4.22 -13.15
N VAL A 367 -12.56 -4.34 -14.24
CA VAL A 367 -13.10 -4.93 -15.48
C VAL A 367 -13.53 -6.38 -15.28
N GLN A 368 -12.80 -7.16 -14.50
CA GLN A 368 -13.14 -8.56 -14.19
C GLN A 368 -14.57 -8.70 -13.60
N PHE A 369 -14.99 -7.76 -12.73
CA PHE A 369 -16.30 -7.86 -12.06
C PHE A 369 -17.48 -7.71 -13.03
N GLY A 370 -17.27 -7.07 -14.18
CA GLY A 370 -18.29 -6.89 -15.19
C GLY A 370 -18.76 -8.17 -15.87
N PHE A 371 -17.99 -9.25 -15.77
CA PHE A 371 -18.21 -10.49 -16.54
C PHE A 371 -18.74 -11.69 -15.72
N TYR A 372 -18.99 -11.50 -14.42
CA TYR A 372 -19.69 -12.52 -13.63
C TYR A 372 -21.21 -12.58 -13.97
N ASP A 373 -21.77 -11.46 -14.47
CA ASP A 373 -23.14 -11.35 -14.98
C ASP A 373 -23.11 -11.35 -16.52
N THR A 374 -23.72 -12.39 -17.14
CA THR A 374 -23.79 -12.53 -18.60
C THR A 374 -24.97 -11.81 -19.25
N THR A 375 -25.79 -11.10 -18.45
CA THR A 375 -26.94 -10.33 -18.96
C THR A 375 -26.57 -8.95 -19.52
N GLY A 376 -25.35 -8.48 -19.24
CA GLY A 376 -24.88 -7.14 -19.62
C GLY A 376 -25.38 -6.01 -18.70
N ASN A 377 -26.01 -6.33 -17.57
CA ASN A 377 -26.57 -5.36 -16.62
C ASN A 377 -25.61 -5.08 -15.43
N SER A 378 -24.42 -5.67 -15.40
CA SER A 378 -23.44 -5.41 -14.35
C SER A 378 -23.09 -3.92 -14.28
N ILE A 379 -23.01 -3.38 -13.07
CA ILE A 379 -22.53 -2.00 -12.82
C ILE A 379 -21.05 -1.82 -13.09
N ASP A 380 -20.32 -2.94 -13.24
CA ASP A 380 -18.88 -2.96 -13.47
C ASP A 380 -18.51 -3.36 -14.91
N ILE A 381 -19.51 -3.50 -15.80
CA ILE A 381 -19.23 -3.78 -17.21
C ILE A 381 -18.72 -2.52 -17.93
N PRO A 382 -17.70 -2.61 -18.80
CA PRO A 382 -17.00 -1.43 -19.33
C PRO A 382 -17.88 -0.38 -20.04
N HIS A 383 -19.00 -0.77 -20.66
CA HIS A 383 -19.85 0.17 -21.39
C HIS A 383 -20.68 1.11 -20.50
N VAL A 384 -20.78 0.85 -19.18
CA VAL A 384 -21.48 1.72 -18.22
C VAL A 384 -20.52 2.64 -17.43
N TYR A 385 -19.22 2.56 -17.71
CA TYR A 385 -18.25 3.41 -17.01
C TYR A 385 -18.45 4.90 -17.30
N THR A 386 -18.01 5.72 -16.38
CA THR A 386 -17.98 7.18 -16.52
C THR A 386 -16.54 7.66 -16.72
N GLN A 387 -16.39 8.84 -17.33
CA GLN A 387 -15.07 9.43 -17.53
C GLN A 387 -14.34 9.68 -16.20
N HIS A 388 -15.06 10.16 -15.18
CA HIS A 388 -14.51 10.46 -13.86
C HIS A 388 -14.36 9.19 -13.02
N SER A 389 -13.53 8.27 -13.50
CA SER A 389 -13.21 7.00 -12.81
C SER A 389 -11.81 6.52 -13.15
N VAL A 390 -11.31 5.61 -12.35
CA VAL A 390 -10.07 4.85 -12.57
C VAL A 390 -10.45 3.40 -12.81
N ALA A 391 -10.18 2.89 -14.01
CA ALA A 391 -10.46 1.51 -14.38
C ALA A 391 -9.21 0.63 -14.23
N TYR A 392 -9.41 -0.59 -13.77
CA TYR A 392 -8.36 -1.59 -13.55
C TYR A 392 -8.72 -2.90 -14.26
N THR A 393 -7.72 -3.72 -14.63
CA THR A 393 -7.94 -5.12 -14.94
C THR A 393 -8.44 -5.86 -13.70
N GLY A 394 -7.67 -5.83 -12.67
CA GLY A 394 -7.85 -6.20 -11.28
C GLY A 394 -6.90 -5.35 -10.43
N THR A 395 -7.00 -5.45 -9.11
CA THR A 395 -6.06 -4.86 -8.15
C THR A 395 -5.13 -5.93 -7.58
N HIS A 396 -4.37 -5.59 -6.55
CA HIS A 396 -3.55 -6.55 -5.79
C HIS A 396 -4.39 -7.63 -5.06
N ASP A 397 -5.69 -7.37 -4.83
CA ASP A 397 -6.61 -8.28 -4.14
C ASP A 397 -7.35 -9.24 -5.08
N ASN A 398 -7.33 -8.95 -6.38
CA ASN A 398 -8.02 -9.74 -7.36
C ASN A 398 -7.13 -10.86 -7.91
N GLU A 399 -7.77 -11.85 -8.54
CA GLU A 399 -7.09 -12.85 -9.36
C GLU A 399 -6.36 -12.16 -10.51
N VAL A 400 -5.23 -12.71 -10.95
CA VAL A 400 -4.65 -12.30 -12.23
C VAL A 400 -5.57 -12.72 -13.38
N ILE A 401 -5.51 -12.02 -14.52
CA ILE A 401 -6.46 -12.28 -15.64
C ILE A 401 -6.51 -13.77 -16.03
N ASN A 402 -5.37 -14.46 -16.10
CA ASN A 402 -5.33 -15.87 -16.47
C ASN A 402 -6.09 -16.75 -15.46
N GLY A 403 -5.82 -16.58 -14.15
CA GLY A 403 -6.50 -17.31 -13.10
C GLY A 403 -8.00 -17.00 -13.05
N TRP A 404 -8.36 -15.73 -13.14
CA TRP A 404 -9.75 -15.30 -13.21
C TRP A 404 -10.49 -15.95 -14.39
N TYR A 405 -9.90 -15.92 -15.59
CA TYR A 405 -10.54 -16.48 -16.78
C TYR A 405 -10.71 -18.00 -16.69
N ASP A 406 -9.73 -18.70 -16.12
CA ASP A 406 -9.80 -20.16 -15.91
C ASP A 406 -10.91 -20.55 -14.92
N ASN A 407 -11.22 -19.67 -13.95
CA ASN A 407 -12.27 -19.88 -12.94
C ASN A 407 -13.68 -19.52 -13.43
N LEU A 408 -13.82 -18.84 -14.58
CA LEU A 408 -15.14 -18.54 -15.16
C LEU A 408 -15.84 -19.82 -15.65
N THR A 409 -17.17 -19.85 -15.57
CA THR A 409 -17.98 -20.86 -16.24
C THR A 409 -17.85 -20.76 -17.76
N GLN A 410 -18.22 -21.80 -18.51
CA GLN A 410 -18.16 -21.75 -19.98
C GLN A 410 -19.04 -20.62 -20.54
N GLU A 411 -20.23 -20.39 -19.98
CA GLU A 411 -21.14 -19.31 -20.38
C GLU A 411 -20.49 -17.93 -20.17
N GLN A 412 -19.84 -17.73 -19.03
CA GLN A 412 -19.14 -16.48 -18.72
C GLN A 412 -17.93 -16.26 -19.65
N ARG A 413 -17.18 -17.34 -19.97
CA ARG A 413 -16.07 -17.27 -20.94
C ARG A 413 -16.57 -16.90 -22.33
N ASP A 414 -17.61 -17.56 -22.82
CA ASP A 414 -18.19 -17.28 -24.13
C ASP A 414 -18.72 -15.86 -24.23
N TYR A 415 -19.40 -15.38 -23.17
CA TYR A 415 -19.86 -14.01 -23.06
C TYR A 415 -18.69 -13.00 -23.05
N THR A 416 -17.68 -13.27 -22.24
CA THR A 416 -16.47 -12.43 -22.14
C THR A 416 -15.78 -12.31 -23.48
N ASP A 417 -15.48 -13.44 -24.12
CA ASP A 417 -14.78 -13.49 -25.42
C ASP A 417 -15.53 -12.72 -26.50
N ALA A 418 -16.87 -12.89 -26.55
CA ALA A 418 -17.73 -12.15 -27.47
C ALA A 418 -17.72 -10.65 -27.17
N TYR A 419 -17.87 -10.25 -25.91
CA TYR A 419 -17.92 -8.86 -25.49
C TYR A 419 -16.62 -8.09 -25.78
N ILE A 420 -15.46 -8.68 -25.41
CA ILE A 420 -14.15 -8.04 -25.63
C ILE A 420 -13.65 -8.19 -27.08
N ASN A 421 -14.42 -8.88 -27.92
CA ASN A 421 -14.04 -9.20 -29.30
C ASN A 421 -12.65 -9.86 -29.34
N ARG A 422 -12.46 -10.93 -28.57
CA ARG A 422 -11.21 -11.69 -28.53
C ARG A 422 -10.95 -12.36 -29.86
N ARG A 423 -9.75 -12.15 -30.40
CA ARG A 423 -9.36 -12.73 -31.68
C ARG A 423 -8.93 -14.20 -31.49
N GLN A 424 -9.05 -14.99 -32.55
CA GLN A 424 -8.54 -16.37 -32.51
C GLN A 424 -7.04 -16.40 -32.22
N GLY A 425 -6.65 -17.13 -31.16
CA GLY A 425 -5.27 -17.24 -30.71
C GLY A 425 -4.72 -16.03 -29.95
N GLU A 426 -5.54 -14.99 -29.67
CA GLU A 426 -5.14 -13.87 -28.81
C GLU A 426 -5.15 -14.29 -27.35
N PRO A 427 -4.05 -14.07 -26.57
CA PRO A 427 -4.06 -14.27 -25.13
C PRO A 427 -5.17 -13.46 -24.49
N ILE A 428 -5.85 -14.04 -23.49
CA ILE A 428 -6.94 -13.35 -22.76
C ILE A 428 -6.45 -12.05 -22.10
N THR A 429 -5.25 -12.05 -21.57
CA THR A 429 -4.58 -10.88 -20.99
C THR A 429 -4.50 -9.72 -21.99
N ARG A 430 -4.09 -9.96 -23.22
CA ARG A 430 -4.01 -8.92 -24.27
C ARG A 430 -5.38 -8.39 -24.66
N ALA A 431 -6.37 -9.28 -24.80
CA ALA A 431 -7.73 -8.88 -25.16
C ALA A 431 -8.36 -8.03 -24.05
N LEU A 432 -8.19 -8.40 -22.78
CA LEU A 432 -8.73 -7.65 -21.63
C LEU A 432 -7.98 -6.34 -21.43
N LEU A 433 -6.64 -6.30 -21.54
CA LEU A 433 -5.85 -5.06 -21.49
C LEU A 433 -6.27 -4.09 -22.59
N ARG A 434 -6.48 -4.57 -23.80
CA ARG A 434 -7.00 -3.75 -24.92
C ARG A 434 -8.38 -3.18 -24.58
N THR A 435 -9.25 -3.96 -23.97
CA THR A 435 -10.59 -3.52 -23.53
C THR A 435 -10.49 -2.48 -22.42
N LEU A 436 -9.65 -2.71 -21.40
CA LEU A 436 -9.39 -1.73 -20.35
C LEU A 436 -8.96 -0.36 -20.92
N PHE A 437 -7.99 -0.37 -21.83
CA PHE A 437 -7.46 0.86 -22.44
C PHE A 437 -8.48 1.55 -23.35
N ALA A 438 -9.43 0.80 -23.91
CA ALA A 438 -10.53 1.34 -24.72
C ALA A 438 -11.64 2.00 -23.88
N THR A 439 -11.75 1.72 -22.57
CA THR A 439 -12.82 2.29 -21.70
C THR A 439 -12.85 3.81 -21.76
N VAL A 440 -13.99 4.40 -21.37
CA VAL A 440 -14.16 5.86 -21.27
C VAL A 440 -13.51 6.46 -20.03
N SER A 441 -13.11 5.64 -19.05
CA SER A 441 -12.46 6.10 -17.82
C SER A 441 -11.22 6.96 -18.14
N ASN A 442 -11.06 8.06 -17.43
CA ASN A 442 -9.91 8.95 -17.63
C ASN A 442 -8.57 8.25 -17.33
N THR A 443 -8.57 7.35 -16.35
CA THR A 443 -7.36 6.60 -16.00
C THR A 443 -7.59 5.10 -16.16
N ALA A 444 -6.63 4.40 -16.76
CA ALA A 444 -6.60 2.94 -16.86
C ALA A 444 -5.30 2.42 -16.23
N ILE A 445 -5.41 1.52 -15.26
CA ILE A 445 -4.28 0.91 -14.56
C ILE A 445 -4.30 -0.59 -14.78
N ALA A 446 -3.20 -1.15 -15.28
CA ALA A 446 -3.01 -2.58 -15.41
C ALA A 446 -2.07 -3.10 -14.32
N THR A 447 -2.28 -4.31 -13.82
CA THR A 447 -1.28 -4.96 -12.96
C THR A 447 -0.08 -5.39 -13.80
N MET A 448 1.10 -5.42 -13.21
CA MET A 448 2.29 -5.89 -13.94
C MET A 448 2.18 -7.37 -14.30
N GLN A 449 1.55 -8.17 -13.43
CA GLN A 449 1.30 -9.59 -13.69
C GLN A 449 0.49 -9.80 -14.98
N ASP A 450 -0.55 -9.01 -15.20
CA ASP A 450 -1.38 -9.09 -16.40
C ASP A 450 -0.62 -8.69 -17.66
N ILE A 451 0.23 -7.65 -17.59
CA ILE A 451 1.12 -7.23 -18.68
C ILE A 451 2.13 -8.34 -19.01
N LEU A 452 2.61 -9.03 -17.99
CA LEU A 452 3.57 -10.14 -18.15
C LEU A 452 2.90 -11.46 -18.57
N ASP A 453 1.57 -11.54 -18.61
CA ASP A 453 0.81 -12.76 -18.93
C ASP A 453 1.07 -13.89 -17.90
N LYS A 454 1.10 -13.53 -16.62
CA LYS A 454 1.44 -14.43 -15.52
C LYS A 454 0.27 -15.37 -15.14
N PRO A 455 0.57 -16.57 -14.61
CA PRO A 455 -0.42 -17.48 -14.02
C PRO A 455 -0.87 -17.02 -12.62
N GLU A 456 -1.93 -17.64 -12.09
CA GLU A 456 -2.57 -17.28 -10.81
C GLU A 456 -1.62 -17.31 -9.58
N ASN A 457 -0.60 -18.14 -9.58
CA ASN A 457 0.37 -18.17 -8.48
C ASN A 457 1.20 -16.88 -8.32
N SER A 458 1.11 -15.95 -9.28
CA SER A 458 1.70 -14.61 -9.19
C SER A 458 0.79 -13.58 -8.50
N ARG A 459 -0.41 -13.97 -8.07
CA ARG A 459 -1.34 -13.11 -7.36
C ARG A 459 -0.69 -12.53 -6.11
N THR A 460 -0.92 -11.24 -5.85
CA THR A 460 -0.28 -10.52 -4.76
C THR A 460 -0.91 -10.84 -3.41
N ASN A 461 -2.25 -10.82 -3.33
CA ASN A 461 -2.99 -11.03 -2.10
C ASN A 461 -4.21 -11.92 -2.32
N PHE A 462 -4.41 -12.86 -1.42
CA PHE A 462 -5.61 -13.66 -1.29
C PHE A 462 -6.36 -13.18 -0.04
N PRO A 463 -7.39 -12.33 -0.18
CA PRO A 463 -8.12 -11.80 0.96
C PRO A 463 -8.58 -12.87 1.93
N ASN A 464 -8.59 -12.58 3.24
CA ASN A 464 -8.89 -13.50 4.34
C ASN A 464 -7.92 -14.67 4.53
N THR A 465 -6.72 -14.62 3.94
CA THR A 465 -5.67 -15.62 4.17
C THR A 465 -4.40 -14.99 4.74
N VAL A 466 -3.55 -15.82 5.35
CA VAL A 466 -2.26 -15.41 5.92
C VAL A 466 -1.18 -16.39 5.46
N GLY A 467 0.03 -15.88 5.22
CA GLY A 467 1.23 -16.69 4.97
C GLY A 467 1.67 -16.80 3.52
N GLU A 468 0.74 -16.75 2.55
CA GLU A 468 1.08 -16.88 1.13
C GLU A 468 1.02 -15.55 0.35
N ASN A 469 0.63 -14.47 1.01
CA ASN A 469 0.42 -13.15 0.43
C ASN A 469 1.71 -12.32 0.35
N TRP A 470 1.73 -11.34 -0.55
CA TRP A 470 2.76 -10.30 -0.69
C TRP A 470 4.13 -10.80 -1.13
N LYS A 471 4.24 -12.04 -1.61
CA LYS A 471 5.50 -12.73 -1.89
C LYS A 471 5.99 -12.61 -3.32
N TRP A 472 5.08 -12.49 -4.29
CA TRP A 472 5.45 -12.56 -5.70
C TRP A 472 6.41 -11.44 -6.13
N ARG A 473 7.40 -11.81 -6.93
CA ARG A 473 8.39 -10.93 -7.55
C ARG A 473 8.54 -11.21 -9.03
N MET A 474 8.69 -10.14 -9.81
CA MET A 474 9.07 -10.23 -11.21
C MET A 474 10.53 -10.71 -11.35
N LEU A 475 10.78 -11.58 -12.31
CA LEU A 475 12.14 -12.01 -12.62
C LEU A 475 12.85 -11.02 -13.55
N PRO A 476 14.18 -10.91 -13.48
CA PRO A 476 14.96 -10.12 -14.45
C PRO A 476 14.71 -10.59 -15.89
N GLY A 477 14.50 -9.64 -16.80
CA GLY A 477 14.32 -9.94 -18.24
C GLY A 477 12.90 -10.33 -18.68
N GLU A 478 11.92 -10.40 -17.78
CA GLU A 478 10.53 -10.71 -18.15
C GLU A 478 9.84 -9.60 -18.96
N ILE A 479 10.32 -8.37 -18.86
CA ILE A 479 9.85 -7.24 -19.68
C ILE A 479 10.48 -7.36 -21.07
N THR A 480 9.91 -8.20 -21.93
CA THR A 480 10.40 -8.42 -23.30
C THR A 480 10.01 -7.27 -24.23
N VAL A 481 10.67 -7.21 -25.39
CA VAL A 481 10.37 -6.22 -26.45
C VAL A 481 8.91 -6.31 -26.88
N ASP A 482 8.38 -7.51 -27.10
CA ASP A 482 6.98 -7.75 -27.50
C ASP A 482 5.97 -7.18 -26.48
N LYS A 483 6.24 -7.31 -25.17
CA LYS A 483 5.39 -6.74 -24.13
C LYS A 483 5.44 -5.21 -24.12
N LYS A 484 6.62 -4.62 -24.30
CA LYS A 484 6.79 -3.17 -24.44
C LYS A 484 6.05 -2.63 -25.68
N GLU A 485 6.22 -3.27 -26.81
CA GLU A 485 5.57 -2.88 -28.08
C GLU A 485 4.04 -2.96 -27.97
N PHE A 486 3.51 -4.06 -27.38
CA PHE A 486 2.08 -4.21 -27.16
C PHE A 486 1.51 -3.11 -26.24
N LEU A 487 2.17 -2.87 -25.09
CA LEU A 487 1.70 -1.85 -24.14
C LEU A 487 1.77 -0.44 -24.77
N THR A 488 2.82 -0.15 -25.52
CA THR A 488 2.96 1.12 -26.24
C THR A 488 1.86 1.28 -27.29
N ASP A 489 1.60 0.25 -28.11
CA ASP A 489 0.56 0.29 -29.14
C ASP A 489 -0.82 0.59 -28.57
N ILE A 490 -1.24 -0.12 -27.51
CA ILE A 490 -2.56 0.15 -26.90
C ILE A 490 -2.62 1.50 -26.20
N THR A 491 -1.51 1.98 -25.62
CA THR A 491 -1.41 3.30 -25.00
C THR A 491 -1.62 4.40 -26.03
N GLU A 492 -0.92 4.33 -27.16
CA GLU A 492 -1.06 5.30 -28.26
C GLU A 492 -2.40 5.21 -28.96
N ARG A 493 -2.84 4.00 -29.31
CA ARG A 493 -4.09 3.71 -30.01
C ARG A 493 -5.30 4.30 -29.30
N TYR A 494 -5.32 4.24 -27.96
CA TYR A 494 -6.43 4.75 -27.14
C TYR A 494 -6.16 6.13 -26.53
N ASN A 495 -5.11 6.84 -27.01
CA ASN A 495 -4.74 8.19 -26.58
C ASN A 495 -4.59 8.33 -25.06
N ARG A 496 -3.79 7.42 -24.47
CA ARG A 496 -3.52 7.39 -23.02
C ARG A 496 -2.07 7.72 -22.67
N GLY A 497 -1.26 8.05 -23.69
CA GLY A 497 0.15 8.34 -23.50
C GLY A 497 0.41 9.69 -22.84
N ASN A 498 1.54 9.74 -22.14
CA ASN A 498 2.10 10.99 -21.66
C ASN A 498 2.75 11.70 -22.87
N ASN A 499 2.12 12.78 -23.34
CA ASN A 499 2.59 13.60 -24.47
C ASN A 499 3.43 14.76 -23.97
#